data_8fe060b366aae87566cfe89d25a1a5aa
#
_entry.id   8fe060b366aae87566cfe89d25a1a5aa
#
_cell.length_a   1.000
_cell.length_b   1.000
_cell.length_c   1.000
_cell.angle_alpha   90.00
_cell.angle_beta   90.00
_cell.angle_gamma   90.00
#
_symmetry.space_group_name_H-M   'P 1'
#
loop_
_entity.id
_entity.type
_entity.pdbx_description
1 polymer ?
#
loop_
_entity_poly.entity_id
_entity_poly.type
_entity_poly.pdbx_seq_one_letter_code
_entity_poly.pdbx_strand_id
1 'polypeptide(L)'
;MAARAANSIAPTAVGSSVANSSFNDKGKPMEVRRSNMVAAKAISDAVRTSLGPRGMDKMIQTSKGEVIITNDGATILKSIQALHPAAKMLVDLSAAQDVEAGDGTTSVVVLAGSLLGAAEKMLQKGLHPTIIAESFLKASTKAVEYLTEMSTPVNLNDRSSLLRAATTSLQSKIVSQYSSTLAPIAVEAVLRLVTPTSSNVDLRDIRIVKKVGGTIEDTELVDGVVLNQNVVTSAGGPTRIEKAKIGIIQFQLSAPKPDMDNTVVINDYRQMDKVIKEGRQYLLNICKKIKKANCNVLLIQKSILRDAVDDTSLTFLKRLNILVIKDVERDEIEFLSKSLSCKPVADIEAFTEDKLGYADLVEEANHSGAKVVKILGVKNPGRTVSILATGSNHLVLEECERSLHDALCVVRCLVKKRALIVGGGAPEIHVSRLLSQYAHSLKGMEAYCFQAYADALEVIPTTLAENAGLNPISIVTELRNRHALGERNAGINVRKVRRSFLMSDVLMLILVCFAGVDLEHPGRRRCATTACINKCY
;
A
#
# COMPACT_ATOMS: atom_id res chain seq x y z
N MET A 1 9.38 45.32 -53.46
CA MET A 1 8.19 45.88 -52.83
C MET A 1 7.95 45.16 -51.52
N ALA A 2 7.92 45.97 -50.42
CA ALA A 2 7.41 45.72 -49.09
C ALA A 2 8.02 44.56 -48.26
N ALA A 3 9.04 44.92 -47.50
CA ALA A 3 9.52 44.24 -46.30
C ALA A 3 8.45 44.36 -45.19
N ARG A 4 8.16 43.24 -44.52
CA ARG A 4 7.44 43.22 -43.23
C ARG A 4 8.44 42.93 -42.13
N ALA A 5 8.68 43.92 -41.31
CA ALA A 5 9.49 43.88 -40.12
C ALA A 5 8.81 42.95 -39.07
N ALA A 6 9.54 41.96 -38.59
CA ALA A 6 9.18 41.17 -37.43
C ALA A 6 9.68 41.89 -36.17
N ASN A 7 8.75 42.43 -35.37
CA ASN A 7 9.04 42.96 -34.04
C ASN A 7 9.32 41.80 -33.09
N SER A 8 10.58 41.61 -32.74
CA SER A 8 11.01 40.79 -31.62
C SER A 8 10.74 41.55 -30.31
N ILE A 9 9.74 41.13 -29.57
CA ILE A 9 9.52 41.56 -28.20
C ILE A 9 10.49 40.81 -27.30
N ALA A 10 11.52 41.48 -26.84
CA ALA A 10 12.40 40.98 -25.80
C ALA A 10 11.64 40.89 -24.46
N PRO A 11 11.84 39.81 -23.65
CA PRO A 11 11.25 39.79 -22.34
C PRO A 11 11.98 40.77 -21.43
N THR A 12 11.28 41.78 -21.00
CA THR A 12 11.69 42.69 -19.93
C THR A 12 11.92 41.89 -18.67
N ALA A 13 13.16 41.78 -18.25
CA ALA A 13 13.54 41.30 -16.93
C ALA A 13 12.94 42.25 -15.89
N VAL A 14 11.88 41.80 -15.21
CA VAL A 14 11.38 42.45 -14.00
C VAL A 14 12.43 42.17 -12.92
N GLY A 15 13.34 43.09 -12.73
CA GLY A 15 14.24 43.12 -11.60
C GLY A 15 13.41 43.20 -10.32
N SER A 16 13.32 42.13 -9.60
CA SER A 16 12.85 42.12 -8.23
C SER A 16 13.84 42.89 -7.37
N SER A 17 13.62 44.20 -7.19
CA SER A 17 14.22 44.95 -6.09
C SER A 17 13.67 44.34 -4.79
N VAL A 18 14.40 43.43 -4.22
CA VAL A 18 14.22 43.04 -2.83
C VAL A 18 14.59 44.24 -1.99
N ALA A 19 13.62 45.10 -1.72
CA ALA A 19 13.73 46.13 -0.71
C ALA A 19 13.95 45.40 0.63
N ASN A 20 15.16 45.50 1.18
CA ASN A 20 15.47 45.16 2.56
C ASN A 20 14.66 46.11 3.48
N SER A 21 13.38 45.81 3.69
CA SER A 21 12.61 46.41 4.77
C SER A 21 12.95 45.63 6.05
N SER A 22 13.90 46.18 6.80
CA SER A 22 14.24 45.73 8.16
C SER A 22 13.17 46.09 9.21
N PHE A 23 11.93 46.26 8.80
CA PHE A 23 10.79 46.33 9.69
C PHE A 23 10.36 44.90 10.05
N ASN A 24 10.53 44.58 11.32
CA ASN A 24 9.93 43.39 11.94
C ASN A 24 8.40 43.51 11.85
N ASP A 25 7.88 43.10 10.73
CA ASP A 25 6.45 43.07 10.47
C ASP A 25 5.87 41.89 11.29
N LYS A 26 5.37 42.21 12.48
CA LYS A 26 4.76 41.21 13.39
C LYS A 26 3.58 40.48 12.76
N GLY A 27 3.04 40.97 11.66
CA GLY A 27 2.00 40.34 10.88
C GLY A 27 2.47 39.18 10.02
N LYS A 28 3.70 39.23 9.47
CA LYS A 28 4.22 38.19 8.56
C LYS A 28 4.19 36.77 9.12
N PRO A 29 4.65 36.49 10.36
CA PRO A 29 4.62 35.13 10.90
C PRO A 29 3.20 34.59 11.03
N MET A 30 2.22 35.45 11.35
CA MET A 30 0.82 35.06 11.49
C MET A 30 0.19 34.74 10.12
N GLU A 31 0.51 35.50 9.09
CA GLU A 31 0.04 35.26 7.72
C GLU A 31 0.60 33.95 7.17
N VAL A 32 1.88 33.65 7.38
CA VAL A 32 2.50 32.38 6.97
C VAL A 32 1.83 31.21 7.67
N ARG A 33 1.60 31.28 8.98
CA ARG A 33 0.88 30.24 9.72
C ARG A 33 -0.52 30.02 9.18
N ARG A 34 -1.25 31.11 8.94
CA ARG A 34 -2.59 31.03 8.36
C ARG A 34 -2.58 30.40 6.98
N SER A 35 -1.63 30.79 6.13
CA SER A 35 -1.45 30.19 4.80
C SER A 35 -1.20 28.67 4.87
N ASN A 36 -0.34 28.24 5.80
CA ASN A 36 -0.06 26.81 6.03
C ASN A 36 -1.32 26.05 6.45
N MET A 37 -2.11 26.59 7.38
CA MET A 37 -3.36 25.97 7.86
C MET A 37 -4.43 25.93 6.77
N VAL A 38 -4.57 26.97 5.99
CA VAL A 38 -5.52 27.01 4.86
C VAL A 38 -5.15 25.99 3.79
N ALA A 39 -3.86 25.87 3.44
CA ALA A 39 -3.38 24.89 2.48
C ALA A 39 -3.63 23.45 2.97
N ALA A 40 -3.37 23.17 4.24
CA ALA A 40 -3.64 21.86 4.85
C ALA A 40 -5.14 21.56 4.88
N LYS A 41 -5.99 22.54 5.24
CA LYS A 41 -7.43 22.38 5.23
C LYS A 41 -7.97 22.11 3.82
N ALA A 42 -7.46 22.79 2.81
CA ALA A 42 -7.87 22.56 1.41
C ALA A 42 -7.64 21.10 0.96
N ILE A 43 -6.49 20.50 1.35
CA ILE A 43 -6.21 19.07 1.08
C ILE A 43 -7.18 18.16 1.84
N SER A 44 -7.44 18.45 3.11
CA SER A 44 -8.40 17.69 3.91
C SER A 44 -9.81 17.74 3.31
N ASP A 45 -10.27 18.91 2.91
CA ASP A 45 -11.59 19.10 2.29
C ASP A 45 -11.69 18.38 0.93
N ALA A 46 -10.59 18.33 0.17
CA ALA A 46 -10.55 17.60 -1.11
C ALA A 46 -10.77 16.09 -0.94
N VAL A 47 -10.33 15.49 0.18
CA VAL A 47 -10.44 14.05 0.43
C VAL A 47 -11.68 13.69 1.27
N ARG A 48 -12.27 14.66 1.96
CA ARG A 48 -13.41 14.47 2.87
C ARG A 48 -14.58 13.72 2.24
N THR A 49 -14.90 14.01 0.97
CA THR A 49 -16.01 13.38 0.24
C THR A 49 -15.81 11.91 -0.08
N SER A 50 -14.59 11.36 0.02
CA SER A 50 -14.33 9.93 -0.19
C SER A 50 -14.40 9.09 1.10
N LEU A 51 -14.69 9.71 2.26
CA LEU A 51 -14.73 9.02 3.54
C LEU A 51 -15.97 8.13 3.68
N GLY A 52 -15.75 6.87 4.04
CA GLY A 52 -16.79 5.90 4.44
C GLY A 52 -17.37 5.09 3.29
N PRO A 53 -18.29 4.14 3.60
CA PRO A 53 -18.80 3.16 2.63
C PRO A 53 -19.75 3.76 1.58
N ARG A 54 -20.16 5.00 1.73
CA ARG A 54 -20.90 5.82 0.74
C ARG A 54 -20.11 7.03 0.29
N GLY A 55 -18.80 7.02 0.52
CA GLY A 55 -17.89 8.00 -0.06
C GLY A 55 -17.91 7.94 -1.58
N MET A 56 -17.67 9.08 -2.22
CA MET A 56 -17.59 9.18 -3.67
C MET A 56 -16.21 8.79 -4.16
N ASP A 57 -16.16 7.94 -5.19
CA ASP A 57 -14.92 7.61 -5.87
C ASP A 57 -14.39 8.84 -6.61
N LYS A 58 -13.08 8.99 -6.61
CA LYS A 58 -12.39 10.07 -7.32
C LYS A 58 -11.79 9.55 -8.60
N MET A 59 -12.01 10.27 -9.69
CA MET A 59 -11.33 10.05 -10.96
C MET A 59 -10.16 11.04 -11.07
N ILE A 60 -8.97 10.52 -11.26
CA ILE A 60 -7.73 11.31 -11.32
C ILE A 60 -7.02 10.96 -12.62
N GLN A 61 -6.64 11.97 -13.37
CA GLN A 61 -5.78 11.80 -14.55
C GLN A 61 -4.33 12.07 -14.15
N THR A 62 -3.47 11.07 -14.36
CA THR A 62 -2.03 11.17 -14.10
C THR A 62 -1.36 12.05 -15.18
N SER A 63 -0.19 12.60 -14.89
CA SER A 63 0.61 13.37 -15.87
C SER A 63 0.94 12.59 -17.16
N LYS A 64 0.89 11.25 -17.10
CA LYS A 64 1.08 10.35 -18.25
C LYS A 64 -0.19 10.12 -19.08
N GLY A 65 -1.33 10.70 -18.67
CA GLY A 65 -2.61 10.52 -19.35
C GLY A 65 -3.41 9.28 -18.90
N GLU A 66 -2.88 8.48 -17.97
CA GLU A 66 -3.58 7.36 -17.39
C GLU A 66 -4.68 7.84 -16.44
N VAL A 67 -5.82 7.17 -16.42
CA VAL A 67 -6.95 7.48 -15.53
C VAL A 67 -6.95 6.48 -14.38
N ILE A 68 -7.00 6.98 -13.16
CA ILE A 68 -7.12 6.19 -11.93
C ILE A 68 -8.48 6.51 -11.32
N ILE A 69 -9.27 5.48 -11.02
CA ILE A 69 -10.53 5.60 -10.27
C ILE A 69 -10.31 4.90 -8.93
N THR A 70 -10.40 5.65 -7.86
CA THR A 70 -10.16 5.10 -6.52
C THR A 70 -10.90 5.87 -5.43
N ASN A 71 -11.17 5.20 -4.32
CA ASN A 71 -11.68 5.77 -3.07
C ASN A 71 -10.59 5.83 -1.97
N ASP A 72 -9.41 5.26 -2.22
CA ASP A 72 -8.33 5.26 -1.26
C ASP A 72 -7.67 6.64 -1.11
N GLY A 73 -7.65 7.15 0.13
CA GLY A 73 -7.11 8.47 0.44
C GLY A 73 -5.62 8.61 0.14
N ALA A 74 -4.81 7.57 0.38
CA ALA A 74 -3.37 7.62 0.11
C ALA A 74 -3.08 7.73 -1.38
N THR A 75 -3.77 6.95 -2.20
CA THR A 75 -3.63 6.99 -3.66
C THR A 75 -4.11 8.32 -4.24
N ILE A 76 -5.26 8.83 -3.76
CA ILE A 76 -5.78 10.14 -4.16
C ILE A 76 -4.72 11.23 -3.89
N LEU A 77 -4.20 11.27 -2.67
CA LEU A 77 -3.25 12.31 -2.24
C LEU A 77 -1.88 12.19 -2.91
N LYS A 78 -1.38 10.98 -3.13
CA LYS A 78 -0.13 10.74 -3.90
C LYS A 78 -0.24 11.23 -5.35
N SER A 79 -1.44 11.14 -5.93
CA SER A 79 -1.70 11.59 -7.31
C SER A 79 -1.90 13.10 -7.43
N ILE A 80 -2.27 13.79 -6.35
CA ILE A 80 -2.39 15.25 -6.30
C ILE A 80 -1.00 15.88 -6.20
N GLN A 81 -0.66 16.72 -7.16
CA GLN A 81 0.59 17.50 -7.13
C GLN A 81 0.48 18.66 -6.12
N ALA A 82 0.75 18.38 -4.86
CA ALA A 82 0.76 19.38 -3.81
C ALA A 82 2.01 20.29 -3.95
N LEU A 83 1.82 21.56 -4.26
CA LEU A 83 2.90 22.54 -4.37
C LEU A 83 3.32 23.08 -2.99
N HIS A 84 2.34 23.27 -2.10
CA HIS A 84 2.58 23.86 -0.79
C HIS A 84 3.24 22.85 0.18
N PRO A 85 4.28 23.24 0.95
CA PRO A 85 4.97 22.34 1.87
C PRO A 85 4.07 21.70 2.93
N ALA A 86 3.15 22.48 3.53
CA ALA A 86 2.19 21.95 4.51
C ALA A 86 1.23 20.91 3.90
N ALA A 87 0.85 21.10 2.63
CA ALA A 87 0.05 20.13 1.90
C ALA A 87 0.83 18.80 1.68
N LYS A 88 2.12 18.89 1.32
CA LYS A 88 2.99 17.70 1.19
C LYS A 88 3.09 16.93 2.49
N MET A 89 3.19 17.60 3.64
CA MET A 89 3.20 16.94 4.95
C MET A 89 1.95 16.11 5.22
N LEU A 90 0.77 16.55 4.77
CA LEU A 90 -0.46 15.76 4.90
C LEU A 90 -0.47 14.57 3.92
N VAL A 91 0.10 14.71 2.74
CA VAL A 91 0.30 13.58 1.80
C VAL A 91 1.23 12.53 2.43
N ASP A 92 2.35 12.97 3.00
CA ASP A 92 3.30 12.09 3.69
C ASP A 92 2.66 11.43 4.93
N LEU A 93 1.80 12.14 5.65
CA LEU A 93 1.03 11.60 6.77
C LEU A 93 0.11 10.46 6.31
N SER A 94 -0.62 10.66 5.22
CA SER A 94 -1.48 9.63 4.64
C SER A 94 -0.67 8.42 4.16
N ALA A 95 0.49 8.66 3.52
CA ALA A 95 1.38 7.59 3.08
C ALA A 95 1.99 6.81 4.26
N ALA A 96 2.34 7.48 5.36
CA ALA A 96 2.80 6.82 6.57
C ALA A 96 1.72 5.94 7.20
N GLN A 97 0.46 6.41 7.20
CA GLN A 97 -0.68 5.64 7.66
C GLN A 97 -0.92 4.39 6.80
N ASP A 98 -0.78 4.51 5.48
CA ASP A 98 -0.89 3.41 4.52
C ASP A 98 0.14 2.30 4.83
N VAL A 99 1.39 2.66 5.11
CA VAL A 99 2.46 1.70 5.45
C VAL A 99 2.22 1.03 6.82
N GLU A 100 1.74 1.78 7.83
CA GLU A 100 1.58 1.26 9.20
C GLU A 100 0.30 0.44 9.38
N ALA A 101 -0.83 0.90 8.85
CA ALA A 101 -2.15 0.31 9.06
C ALA A 101 -2.85 -0.14 7.78
N GLY A 102 -2.53 0.46 6.63
CA GLY A 102 -3.14 0.19 5.32
C GLY A 102 -4.54 0.78 5.15
N ASP A 103 -5.29 0.99 6.22
CA ASP A 103 -6.63 1.56 6.19
C ASP A 103 -6.70 2.86 7.02
N GLY A 104 -7.77 3.65 6.84
CA GLY A 104 -7.97 4.91 7.55
C GLY A 104 -7.12 6.08 7.03
N THR A 105 -6.51 5.97 5.89
CA THR A 105 -5.70 7.00 5.22
C THR A 105 -6.45 8.31 5.04
N THR A 106 -7.73 8.25 4.65
CA THR A 106 -8.64 9.38 4.53
C THR A 106 -8.97 9.99 5.88
N SER A 107 -9.29 9.15 6.88
CA SER A 107 -9.72 9.57 8.22
C SER A 107 -8.65 10.40 8.93
N VAL A 108 -7.38 9.98 8.82
CA VAL A 108 -6.24 10.68 9.44
C VAL A 108 -6.07 12.09 8.88
N VAL A 109 -6.21 12.27 7.56
CA VAL A 109 -6.08 13.57 6.91
C VAL A 109 -7.26 14.50 7.24
N VAL A 110 -8.49 13.96 7.26
CA VAL A 110 -9.68 14.71 7.64
C VAL A 110 -9.58 15.18 9.10
N LEU A 111 -9.11 14.32 9.99
CA LEU A 111 -8.90 14.65 11.40
C LEU A 111 -7.80 15.71 11.57
N ALA A 112 -6.67 15.56 10.87
CA ALA A 112 -5.58 16.54 10.90
C ALA A 112 -6.05 17.92 10.43
N GLY A 113 -6.85 17.98 9.35
CA GLY A 113 -7.46 19.23 8.88
C GLY A 113 -8.42 19.86 9.87
N SER A 114 -9.23 19.05 10.57
CA SER A 114 -10.13 19.53 11.62
C SER A 114 -9.37 20.07 12.84
N LEU A 115 -8.32 19.38 13.29
CA LEU A 115 -7.46 19.83 14.39
C LEU A 115 -6.73 21.14 14.05
N LEU A 116 -6.22 21.28 12.83
CA LEU A 116 -5.61 22.54 12.38
C LEU A 116 -6.65 23.67 12.31
N GLY A 117 -7.88 23.38 11.88
CA GLY A 117 -8.97 24.36 11.89
C GLY A 117 -9.39 24.78 13.32
N ALA A 118 -9.37 23.86 14.29
CA ALA A 118 -9.58 24.17 15.69
C ALA A 118 -8.43 25.02 16.26
N ALA A 119 -7.18 24.70 15.90
CA ALA A 119 -6.01 25.46 16.30
C ALA A 119 -6.03 26.88 15.72
N GLU A 120 -6.46 27.07 14.46
CA GLU A 120 -6.63 28.40 13.85
C GLU A 120 -7.57 29.29 14.67
N LYS A 121 -8.73 28.75 15.08
CA LYS A 121 -9.69 29.48 15.92
C LYS A 121 -9.10 29.87 17.28
N MET A 122 -8.24 29.05 17.87
CA MET A 122 -7.58 29.34 19.14
C MET A 122 -6.47 30.40 18.98
N LEU A 123 -5.70 30.34 17.89
CA LEU A 123 -4.71 31.38 17.55
C LEU A 123 -5.36 32.74 17.36
N GLN A 124 -6.52 32.79 16.70
CA GLN A 124 -7.30 34.04 16.55
C GLN A 124 -7.76 34.61 17.91
N LYS A 125 -7.98 33.75 18.91
CA LYS A 125 -8.29 34.16 20.29
C LYS A 125 -7.05 34.59 21.09
N GLY A 126 -5.85 34.56 20.49
CA GLY A 126 -4.60 35.02 21.11
C GLY A 126 -3.84 33.96 21.92
N LEU A 127 -4.20 32.67 21.82
CA LEU A 127 -3.47 31.59 22.47
C LEU A 127 -2.12 31.35 21.76
N HIS A 128 -1.06 31.12 22.54
CA HIS A 128 0.24 30.85 21.98
C HIS A 128 0.32 29.46 21.31
N PRO A 129 0.94 29.31 20.12
CA PRO A 129 1.02 28.03 19.41
C PRO A 129 1.57 26.88 20.22
N THR A 130 2.64 27.13 21.01
CA THR A 130 3.28 26.10 21.85
C THR A 130 2.31 25.51 22.86
N ILE A 131 1.49 26.32 23.51
CA ILE A 131 0.49 25.88 24.47
C ILE A 131 -0.55 25.00 23.79
N ILE A 132 -0.99 25.38 22.59
CA ILE A 132 -1.95 24.59 21.81
C ILE A 132 -1.35 23.23 21.45
N ALA A 133 -0.11 23.19 20.98
CA ALA A 133 0.57 21.95 20.58
C ALA A 133 0.79 21.01 21.78
N GLU A 134 1.25 21.52 22.92
CA GLU A 134 1.45 20.73 24.15
C GLU A 134 0.12 20.19 24.70
N SER A 135 -0.92 21.03 24.69
CA SER A 135 -2.25 20.62 25.15
C SER A 135 -2.85 19.56 24.23
N PHE A 136 -2.68 19.66 22.91
CA PHE A 136 -3.14 18.66 21.95
C PHE A 136 -2.38 17.33 22.11
N LEU A 137 -1.08 17.37 22.42
CA LEU A 137 -0.31 16.17 22.71
C LEU A 137 -0.83 15.46 23.98
N LYS A 138 -1.09 16.22 25.05
CA LYS A 138 -1.69 15.67 26.27
C LYS A 138 -3.09 15.11 26.02
N ALA A 139 -3.91 15.81 25.22
CA ALA A 139 -5.25 15.34 24.86
C ALA A 139 -5.20 14.05 24.02
N SER A 140 -4.25 13.94 23.10
CA SER A 140 -4.02 12.73 22.30
C SER A 140 -3.64 11.53 23.18
N THR A 141 -2.74 11.71 24.16
CA THR A 141 -2.35 10.65 25.10
C THR A 141 -3.56 10.15 25.92
N LYS A 142 -4.37 11.09 26.41
CA LYS A 142 -5.61 10.73 27.14
C LYS A 142 -6.65 10.06 26.23
N ALA A 143 -6.77 10.48 24.99
CA ALA A 143 -7.63 9.83 24.00
C ALA A 143 -7.25 8.36 23.79
N VAL A 144 -5.95 8.07 23.67
CA VAL A 144 -5.43 6.69 23.52
C VAL A 144 -5.74 5.84 24.75
N GLU A 145 -5.62 6.38 25.96
CA GLU A 145 -6.01 5.67 27.20
C GLU A 145 -7.50 5.26 27.15
N TYR A 146 -8.40 6.19 26.84
CA TYR A 146 -9.84 5.92 26.73
C TYR A 146 -10.18 4.92 25.61
N LEU A 147 -9.50 4.99 24.48
CA LEU A 147 -9.65 4.00 23.39
C LEU A 147 -9.20 2.61 23.81
N THR A 148 -8.13 2.51 24.60
CA THR A 148 -7.63 1.23 25.11
C THR A 148 -8.63 0.61 26.12
N GLU A 149 -9.24 1.43 26.99
CA GLU A 149 -10.28 0.98 27.92
C GLU A 149 -11.56 0.52 27.20
N MET A 150 -11.87 1.12 26.06
CA MET A 150 -13.06 0.78 25.27
C MET A 150 -12.84 -0.48 24.41
N SER A 151 -11.59 -0.85 24.13
CA SER A 151 -11.26 -1.94 23.24
C SER A 151 -11.66 -3.31 23.77
N THR A 152 -12.14 -4.18 22.87
CA THR A 152 -12.45 -5.59 23.15
C THR A 152 -11.29 -6.47 22.70
N PRO A 153 -10.75 -7.34 23.59
CA PRO A 153 -9.67 -8.24 23.21
C PRO A 153 -10.16 -9.31 22.21
N VAL A 154 -9.32 -9.67 21.26
CA VAL A 154 -9.60 -10.67 20.23
C VAL A 154 -8.63 -11.81 20.30
N ASN A 155 -9.13 -13.04 20.21
CA ASN A 155 -8.32 -14.24 20.07
C ASN A 155 -8.04 -14.51 18.59
N LEU A 156 -6.78 -14.74 18.22
CA LEU A 156 -6.39 -15.08 16.83
C LEU A 156 -6.99 -16.38 16.33
N ASN A 157 -7.41 -17.26 17.24
CA ASN A 157 -8.08 -18.52 16.88
C ASN A 157 -9.54 -18.32 16.44
N ASP A 158 -10.12 -17.14 16.73
CA ASP A 158 -11.47 -16.81 16.31
C ASP A 158 -11.47 -16.29 14.87
N ARG A 159 -11.55 -17.22 13.91
CA ARG A 159 -11.59 -16.91 12.47
C ARG A 159 -12.77 -16.02 12.10
N SER A 160 -13.89 -16.09 12.83
CA SER A 160 -15.10 -15.31 12.52
C SER A 160 -14.89 -13.82 12.76
N SER A 161 -14.17 -13.45 13.81
CA SER A 161 -13.84 -12.05 14.11
C SER A 161 -12.85 -11.46 13.11
N LEU A 162 -11.83 -12.24 12.69
CA LEU A 162 -10.88 -11.84 11.65
C LEU A 162 -11.57 -11.64 10.31
N LEU A 163 -12.47 -12.55 9.93
CA LEU A 163 -13.26 -12.44 8.70
C LEU A 163 -14.15 -11.19 8.72
N ARG A 164 -14.83 -10.92 9.84
CA ARG A 164 -15.66 -9.72 9.98
C ARG A 164 -14.84 -8.44 9.80
N ALA A 165 -13.66 -8.38 10.39
CA ALA A 165 -12.77 -7.23 10.27
C ALA A 165 -12.29 -7.02 8.83
N ALA A 166 -11.80 -8.08 8.15
CA ALA A 166 -11.39 -8.03 6.75
C ALA A 166 -12.56 -7.66 5.82
N THR A 167 -13.75 -8.23 6.04
CA THR A 167 -14.96 -7.88 5.28
C THR A 167 -15.33 -6.42 5.45
N THR A 168 -15.17 -5.87 6.65
CA THR A 168 -15.45 -4.46 6.93
C THR A 168 -14.55 -3.52 6.11
N SER A 169 -13.26 -3.80 6.07
CA SER A 169 -12.32 -3.02 5.26
C SER A 169 -12.66 -3.07 3.77
N LEU A 170 -12.92 -4.27 3.23
CA LEU A 170 -13.29 -4.44 1.82
C LEU A 170 -14.62 -3.79 1.44
N GLN A 171 -15.56 -3.70 2.37
CA GLN A 171 -16.89 -3.12 2.14
C GLN A 171 -16.89 -1.60 1.96
N SER A 172 -15.83 -0.91 2.32
CA SER A 172 -15.63 0.52 2.07
C SER A 172 -15.08 0.82 0.67
N LYS A 173 -14.70 -0.21 -0.09
CA LYS A 173 -14.02 -0.09 -1.39
C LYS A 173 -14.95 -0.45 -2.57
N ILE A 174 -14.50 -0.14 -3.80
CA ILE A 174 -15.22 -0.45 -5.05
C ILE A 174 -15.52 -1.95 -5.18
N VAL A 175 -14.59 -2.80 -4.73
CA VAL A 175 -14.72 -4.27 -4.74
C VAL A 175 -15.64 -4.83 -3.64
N SER A 176 -16.46 -4.01 -2.98
CA SER A 176 -17.33 -4.40 -1.86
C SER A 176 -18.26 -5.60 -2.18
N GLN A 177 -18.69 -5.75 -3.43
CA GLN A 177 -19.54 -6.85 -3.88
C GLN A 177 -18.86 -8.22 -3.76
N TYR A 178 -17.53 -8.26 -3.91
CA TYR A 178 -16.69 -9.47 -3.85
C TYR A 178 -16.05 -9.70 -2.48
N SER A 179 -16.47 -8.95 -1.46
CA SER A 179 -15.90 -9.06 -0.10
C SER A 179 -16.05 -10.45 0.52
N SER A 180 -17.08 -11.22 0.11
CA SER A 180 -17.31 -12.59 0.57
C SER A 180 -16.24 -13.59 0.10
N THR A 181 -15.62 -13.34 -1.06
CA THR A 181 -14.57 -14.18 -1.65
C THR A 181 -13.18 -13.69 -1.26
N LEU A 182 -12.96 -12.36 -1.25
CA LEU A 182 -11.65 -11.77 -0.97
C LEU A 182 -11.27 -11.78 0.51
N ALA A 183 -12.23 -11.62 1.45
CA ALA A 183 -11.94 -11.61 2.88
C ALA A 183 -11.36 -12.94 3.39
N PRO A 184 -11.92 -14.12 3.05
CA PRO A 184 -11.31 -15.41 3.43
C PRO A 184 -9.89 -15.58 2.89
N ILE A 185 -9.64 -15.14 1.66
CA ILE A 185 -8.30 -15.21 1.03
C ILE A 185 -7.30 -14.37 1.81
N ALA A 186 -7.64 -13.14 2.16
CA ALA A 186 -6.78 -12.25 2.93
C ALA A 186 -6.48 -12.79 4.34
N VAL A 187 -7.49 -13.30 5.04
CA VAL A 187 -7.33 -13.88 6.38
C VAL A 187 -6.45 -15.14 6.32
N GLU A 188 -6.71 -16.04 5.38
CA GLU A 188 -5.94 -17.27 5.22
C GLU A 188 -4.48 -16.98 4.85
N ALA A 189 -4.24 -16.02 3.96
CA ALA A 189 -2.89 -15.61 3.55
C ALA A 189 -2.06 -15.13 4.74
N VAL A 190 -2.63 -14.30 5.62
CA VAL A 190 -1.91 -13.82 6.81
C VAL A 190 -1.75 -14.93 7.85
N LEU A 191 -2.77 -15.74 8.11
CA LEU A 191 -2.71 -16.81 9.11
C LEU A 191 -1.65 -17.87 8.77
N ARG A 192 -1.38 -18.13 7.48
CA ARG A 192 -0.29 -19.03 7.05
C ARG A 192 1.10 -18.52 7.37
N LEU A 193 1.28 -17.19 7.46
CA LEU A 193 2.55 -16.57 7.81
C LEU A 193 2.73 -16.39 9.32
N VAL A 194 1.65 -16.46 10.09
CA VAL A 194 1.71 -16.31 11.55
C VAL A 194 2.38 -17.54 12.15
N THR A 195 3.55 -17.34 12.75
CA THR A 195 4.17 -18.35 13.60
C THR A 195 3.79 -18.09 15.06
N PRO A 196 3.73 -19.13 15.92
CA PRO A 196 3.36 -18.96 17.33
C PRO A 196 4.23 -17.95 18.10
N THR A 197 5.45 -17.74 17.62
CA THR A 197 6.44 -16.84 18.23
C THR A 197 6.47 -15.45 17.61
N SER A 198 5.86 -15.23 16.44
CA SER A 198 5.89 -13.94 15.77
C SER A 198 4.84 -12.99 16.32
N SER A 199 5.27 -11.78 16.68
CA SER A 199 4.38 -10.68 17.05
C SER A 199 3.94 -9.83 15.85
N ASN A 200 4.55 -10.01 14.69
CA ASN A 200 4.27 -9.24 13.47
C ASN A 200 4.48 -10.09 12.22
N VAL A 201 3.75 -9.77 11.16
CA VAL A 201 3.84 -10.42 9.83
C VAL A 201 4.37 -9.41 8.83
N ASP A 202 5.36 -9.80 8.03
CA ASP A 202 5.84 -8.98 6.92
C ASP A 202 4.97 -9.22 5.68
N LEU A 203 4.29 -8.18 5.22
CA LEU A 203 3.45 -8.24 4.03
C LEU A 203 4.24 -8.40 2.73
N ARG A 204 5.56 -8.17 2.75
CA ARG A 204 6.42 -8.45 1.60
C ARG A 204 6.52 -9.94 1.27
N ASP A 205 6.20 -10.79 2.24
CA ASP A 205 6.16 -12.23 2.06
C ASP A 205 4.83 -12.72 1.45
N ILE A 206 3.86 -11.80 1.25
CA ILE A 206 2.63 -12.04 0.49
C ILE A 206 2.74 -11.32 -0.86
N ARG A 207 2.74 -12.08 -1.94
CA ARG A 207 2.78 -11.53 -3.28
C ARG A 207 1.42 -11.60 -3.94
N ILE A 208 0.93 -10.48 -4.44
CA ILE A 208 -0.28 -10.41 -5.26
C ILE A 208 0.16 -10.36 -6.72
N VAL A 209 -0.20 -11.41 -7.46
CA VAL A 209 0.09 -11.52 -8.91
C VAL A 209 -1.16 -11.10 -9.67
N LYS A 210 -1.05 -10.07 -10.48
CA LYS A 210 -2.14 -9.51 -11.28
C LYS A 210 -2.20 -10.15 -12.66
N LYS A 211 -3.36 -10.66 -13.04
CA LYS A 211 -3.57 -11.20 -14.38
C LYS A 211 -4.90 -10.72 -14.98
N VAL A 212 -4.84 -10.08 -16.12
CA VAL A 212 -6.03 -9.68 -16.86
C VAL A 212 -6.67 -10.91 -17.49
N GLY A 213 -7.96 -11.10 -17.25
CA GLY A 213 -8.75 -12.24 -17.71
C GLY A 213 -9.63 -12.78 -16.58
N GLY A 214 -10.85 -13.21 -16.89
CA GLY A 214 -11.81 -13.70 -15.89
C GLY A 214 -12.46 -12.63 -15.03
N THR A 215 -13.01 -13.04 -13.91
CA THR A 215 -13.71 -12.21 -12.93
C THR A 215 -12.89 -12.08 -11.64
N ILE A 216 -13.26 -11.13 -10.77
CA ILE A 216 -12.63 -11.02 -9.44
C ILE A 216 -12.94 -12.26 -8.58
N GLU A 217 -14.06 -12.94 -8.84
CA GLU A 217 -14.44 -14.17 -8.11
C GLU A 217 -13.48 -15.32 -8.35
N ASP A 218 -12.77 -15.31 -9.50
CA ASP A 218 -11.77 -16.32 -9.84
C ASP A 218 -10.43 -16.11 -9.11
N THR A 219 -10.33 -15.07 -8.27
CA THR A 219 -9.16 -14.81 -7.43
C THR A 219 -8.94 -15.97 -6.46
N GLU A 220 -7.75 -16.52 -6.43
CA GLU A 220 -7.42 -17.68 -5.60
C GLU A 220 -6.14 -17.49 -4.77
N LEU A 221 -6.11 -18.17 -3.62
CA LEU A 221 -4.90 -18.31 -2.80
C LEU A 221 -4.16 -19.56 -3.23
N VAL A 222 -2.93 -19.42 -3.71
CA VAL A 222 -2.13 -20.55 -4.19
C VAL A 222 -1.15 -21.01 -3.10
N ASP A 223 -1.12 -22.33 -2.86
CA ASP A 223 -0.16 -22.96 -1.95
C ASP A 223 1.21 -23.11 -2.63
N GLY A 224 1.93 -22.02 -2.75
CA GLY A 224 3.20 -21.99 -3.45
C GLY A 224 3.49 -20.62 -4.02
N VAL A 225 4.18 -20.61 -5.15
CA VAL A 225 4.56 -19.39 -5.85
C VAL A 225 3.87 -19.34 -7.21
N VAL A 226 3.35 -18.16 -7.55
CA VAL A 226 2.79 -17.89 -8.86
C VAL A 226 3.65 -16.84 -9.55
N LEU A 227 3.95 -17.08 -10.84
CA LEU A 227 4.67 -16.14 -11.69
C LEU A 227 3.75 -15.64 -12.81
N ASN A 228 3.84 -14.35 -13.09
CA ASN A 228 3.10 -13.72 -14.19
C ASN A 228 3.68 -14.07 -15.58
N GLN A 229 4.94 -14.53 -15.60
CA GLN A 229 5.63 -14.93 -16.81
C GLN A 229 5.09 -16.25 -17.37
N ASN A 230 5.23 -16.41 -18.68
CA ASN A 230 4.84 -17.64 -19.37
C ASN A 230 6.07 -18.54 -19.57
N VAL A 231 5.83 -19.84 -19.70
CA VAL A 231 6.87 -20.78 -20.12
C VAL A 231 7.27 -20.49 -21.57
N VAL A 232 8.56 -20.54 -21.87
CA VAL A 232 9.05 -20.36 -23.23
C VAL A 232 8.81 -21.64 -24.02
N THR A 233 7.73 -21.67 -24.79
CA THR A 233 7.33 -22.83 -25.61
C THR A 233 7.73 -22.69 -27.10
N SER A 234 8.38 -21.59 -27.49
CA SER A 234 8.78 -21.34 -28.89
C SER A 234 9.59 -22.48 -29.51
N ALA A 235 10.47 -23.11 -28.75
CA ALA A 235 11.20 -24.30 -29.17
C ALA A 235 10.46 -25.62 -28.86
N GLY A 236 9.29 -25.60 -28.18
CA GLY A 236 8.51 -26.79 -27.81
C GLY A 236 9.10 -27.54 -26.60
N GLY A 237 9.32 -26.87 -25.47
CA GLY A 237 9.75 -27.50 -24.21
C GLY A 237 8.59 -28.12 -23.40
N PRO A 238 8.87 -28.77 -22.26
CA PRO A 238 7.86 -29.28 -21.36
C PRO A 238 7.11 -28.11 -20.70
N THR A 239 5.80 -28.26 -20.50
CA THR A 239 4.93 -27.29 -19.81
C THR A 239 4.62 -27.68 -18.37
N ARG A 240 4.91 -28.94 -18.01
CA ARG A 240 4.69 -29.51 -16.69
C ARG A 240 5.87 -30.39 -16.28
N ILE A 241 6.37 -30.19 -15.07
CA ILE A 241 7.44 -31.01 -14.49
C ILE A 241 7.10 -31.36 -13.03
N GLU A 242 7.16 -32.64 -12.72
CA GLU A 242 7.04 -33.16 -11.35
C GLU A 242 8.42 -33.33 -10.71
N LYS A 243 8.49 -33.18 -9.38
CA LYS A 243 9.74 -33.23 -8.60
C LYS A 243 10.80 -32.28 -9.16
N ALA A 244 10.40 -31.03 -9.32
CA ALA A 244 11.20 -30.01 -9.98
C ALA A 244 12.38 -29.57 -9.10
N LYS A 245 13.58 -29.56 -9.68
CA LYS A 245 14.77 -28.89 -9.14
C LYS A 245 14.92 -27.56 -9.87
N ILE A 246 14.75 -26.47 -9.15
CA ILE A 246 14.63 -25.12 -9.72
C ILE A 246 15.94 -24.37 -9.53
N GLY A 247 16.50 -23.87 -10.62
CA GLY A 247 17.69 -23.00 -10.62
C GLY A 247 17.33 -21.59 -11.02
N ILE A 248 17.85 -20.58 -10.30
CA ILE A 248 17.72 -19.17 -10.63
C ILE A 248 19.06 -18.67 -11.15
N ILE A 249 19.08 -18.16 -12.38
CA ILE A 249 20.28 -17.59 -13.01
C ILE A 249 20.10 -16.09 -13.27
N GLN A 250 21.17 -15.35 -13.01
CA GLN A 250 21.26 -13.90 -13.26
C GLN A 250 22.05 -13.57 -14.53
N PHE A 251 22.80 -14.53 -15.06
CA PHE A 251 23.53 -14.40 -16.32
C PHE A 251 22.65 -14.78 -17.52
N GLN A 252 23.03 -14.34 -18.68
CA GLN A 252 22.29 -14.56 -19.92
C GLN A 252 22.72 -15.87 -20.60
N LEU A 253 21.75 -16.57 -21.19
CA LEU A 253 21.98 -17.74 -22.05
C LEU A 253 22.07 -17.33 -23.53
N SER A 254 22.93 -16.38 -23.83
CA SER A 254 23.23 -15.89 -25.18
C SER A 254 24.73 -15.93 -25.42
N ALA A 255 25.13 -16.03 -26.69
CA ALA A 255 26.55 -15.94 -27.05
C ALA A 255 27.12 -14.57 -26.59
N PRO A 256 28.33 -14.53 -26.02
CA PRO A 256 28.95 -13.28 -25.59
C PRO A 256 29.11 -12.37 -26.83
N LYS A 257 28.56 -11.18 -26.75
CA LYS A 257 28.71 -10.13 -27.75
C LYS A 257 29.61 -9.05 -27.18
N PRO A 258 30.55 -8.50 -27.96
CA PRO A 258 31.36 -7.37 -27.54
C PRO A 258 30.46 -6.15 -27.29
N ASP A 259 30.92 -5.23 -26.45
CA ASP A 259 30.25 -3.96 -26.21
C ASP A 259 30.27 -3.07 -27.46
N MET A 260 29.40 -2.08 -27.52
CA MET A 260 29.31 -1.17 -28.69
C MET A 260 30.63 -0.49 -29.03
N ASP A 261 31.46 -0.24 -28.03
CA ASP A 261 32.76 0.42 -28.20
C ASP A 261 33.87 -0.52 -28.69
N ASN A 262 33.69 -1.84 -28.57
CA ASN A 262 34.66 -2.86 -28.96
C ASN A 262 34.13 -3.71 -30.10
N THR A 263 34.19 -3.20 -31.30
CA THR A 263 33.79 -3.95 -32.50
C THR A 263 34.90 -4.87 -32.99
N VAL A 264 34.58 -6.15 -33.24
CA VAL A 264 35.48 -7.11 -33.86
C VAL A 264 35.19 -7.14 -35.36
N VAL A 265 36.15 -6.68 -36.15
CA VAL A 265 36.04 -6.70 -37.61
C VAL A 265 36.57 -8.03 -38.13
N ILE A 266 35.71 -8.80 -38.82
CA ILE A 266 36.03 -10.09 -39.41
C ILE A 266 36.01 -9.92 -40.92
N ASN A 267 37.17 -10.08 -41.58
CA ASN A 267 37.33 -9.89 -43.01
C ASN A 267 37.28 -11.21 -43.78
N ASP A 268 37.37 -12.37 -43.11
CA ASP A 268 37.42 -13.68 -43.72
C ASP A 268 36.19 -14.54 -43.30
N TYR A 269 35.53 -15.16 -44.29
CA TYR A 269 34.38 -16.03 -44.06
C TYR A 269 34.72 -17.26 -43.19
N ARG A 270 35.94 -17.77 -43.24
CA ARG A 270 36.39 -18.90 -42.41
C ARG A 270 36.47 -18.53 -40.94
N GLN A 271 36.88 -17.32 -40.66
CA GLN A 271 36.89 -16.81 -39.26
C GLN A 271 35.47 -16.61 -38.75
N MET A 272 34.53 -16.15 -39.59
CA MET A 272 33.13 -16.04 -39.24
C MET A 272 32.52 -17.39 -38.88
N ASP A 273 32.74 -18.43 -39.67
CA ASP A 273 32.29 -19.79 -39.38
C ASP A 273 32.87 -20.33 -38.07
N LYS A 274 34.12 -20.01 -37.75
CA LYS A 274 34.76 -20.39 -36.50
C LYS A 274 34.10 -19.73 -35.31
N VAL A 275 33.84 -18.41 -35.36
CA VAL A 275 33.16 -17.65 -34.29
C VAL A 275 31.76 -18.21 -34.04
N ILE A 276 30.99 -18.52 -35.08
CA ILE A 276 29.66 -19.10 -34.97
C ILE A 276 29.73 -20.48 -34.28
N LYS A 277 30.69 -21.32 -34.65
CA LYS A 277 30.88 -22.64 -34.05
C LYS A 277 31.30 -22.54 -32.57
N GLU A 278 32.22 -21.66 -32.25
CA GLU A 278 32.66 -21.40 -30.87
C GLU A 278 31.53 -20.88 -30.00
N GLY A 279 30.71 -19.95 -30.52
CA GLY A 279 29.52 -19.45 -29.83
C GLY A 279 28.52 -20.58 -29.50
N ARG A 280 28.21 -21.43 -30.46
CA ARG A 280 27.35 -22.62 -30.25
C ARG A 280 27.94 -23.60 -29.24
N GLN A 281 29.25 -23.83 -29.29
CA GLN A 281 29.95 -24.73 -28.38
C GLN A 281 29.95 -24.18 -26.94
N TYR A 282 30.11 -22.87 -26.78
CA TYR A 282 29.99 -22.17 -25.51
C TYR A 282 28.62 -22.39 -24.89
N LEU A 283 27.53 -22.13 -25.65
CA LEU A 283 26.15 -22.32 -25.18
C LEU A 283 25.88 -23.78 -24.83
N LEU A 284 26.38 -24.72 -25.61
CA LEU A 284 26.23 -26.14 -25.34
C LEU A 284 26.96 -26.57 -24.04
N ASN A 285 28.13 -25.99 -23.78
CA ASN A 285 28.86 -26.24 -22.54
C ASN A 285 28.12 -25.70 -21.31
N ILE A 286 27.50 -24.52 -21.41
CA ILE A 286 26.64 -23.98 -20.36
C ILE A 286 25.46 -24.91 -20.08
N CYS A 287 24.73 -25.33 -21.12
CA CYS A 287 23.60 -26.24 -20.99
C CYS A 287 23.99 -27.60 -20.37
N LYS A 288 25.18 -28.12 -20.71
CA LYS A 288 25.72 -29.35 -20.11
C LYS A 288 25.98 -29.17 -18.61
N LYS A 289 26.55 -28.03 -18.19
CA LYS A 289 26.78 -27.75 -16.76
C LYS A 289 25.47 -27.66 -15.99
N ILE A 290 24.46 -26.99 -16.54
CA ILE A 290 23.11 -26.92 -15.96
C ILE A 290 22.52 -28.32 -15.78
N LYS A 291 22.64 -29.18 -16.79
CA LYS A 291 22.15 -30.56 -16.70
C LYS A 291 22.93 -31.40 -15.71
N LYS A 292 24.26 -31.20 -15.60
CA LYS A 292 25.10 -31.92 -14.60
C LYS A 292 24.68 -31.60 -13.16
N ALA A 293 24.17 -30.39 -12.90
CA ALA A 293 23.60 -30.03 -11.60
C ALA A 293 22.19 -30.61 -11.36
N ASN A 294 21.64 -31.41 -12.28
CA ASN A 294 20.28 -31.97 -12.21
C ASN A 294 19.15 -30.97 -12.16
N CYS A 295 19.34 -29.78 -12.74
CA CYS A 295 18.31 -28.77 -12.84
C CYS A 295 17.26 -29.16 -13.90
N ASN A 296 15.97 -29.08 -13.53
CA ASN A 296 14.83 -29.38 -14.42
C ASN A 296 14.04 -28.14 -14.80
N VAL A 297 14.05 -27.11 -13.93
CA VAL A 297 13.36 -25.83 -14.16
C VAL A 297 14.35 -24.70 -14.01
N LEU A 298 14.39 -23.81 -15.00
CA LEU A 298 15.32 -22.71 -15.04
C LEU A 298 14.58 -21.36 -15.07
N LEU A 299 14.82 -20.54 -14.08
CA LEU A 299 14.32 -19.18 -13.97
C LEU A 299 15.43 -18.21 -14.37
N ILE A 300 15.17 -17.37 -15.36
CA ILE A 300 16.18 -16.48 -15.93
C ILE A 300 15.77 -15.03 -15.67
N GLN A 301 16.68 -14.29 -15.06
CA GLN A 301 16.47 -12.88 -14.77
C GLN A 301 16.36 -12.05 -16.05
N LYS A 302 15.45 -11.11 -16.06
CA LYS A 302 15.28 -10.12 -17.12
C LYS A 302 16.56 -9.28 -17.25
N SER A 303 17.07 -9.18 -18.45
CA SER A 303 18.17 -8.28 -18.80
C SER A 303 17.64 -7.05 -19.52
N ILE A 304 18.24 -5.89 -19.25
CA ILE A 304 17.89 -4.63 -19.91
C ILE A 304 18.60 -4.51 -21.26
N LEU A 305 19.81 -5.05 -21.35
CA LEU A 305 20.71 -4.82 -22.49
C LEU A 305 20.59 -5.89 -23.59
N ARG A 306 20.18 -7.11 -23.27
CA ARG A 306 20.19 -8.26 -24.18
C ARG A 306 19.04 -9.20 -23.89
N ASP A 307 18.69 -10.02 -24.89
CA ASP A 307 17.75 -11.12 -24.70
C ASP A 307 18.27 -12.11 -23.65
N ALA A 308 17.42 -12.49 -22.72
CA ALA A 308 17.79 -13.38 -21.63
C ALA A 308 18.21 -14.77 -22.14
N VAL A 309 17.63 -15.22 -23.26
CA VAL A 309 17.87 -16.54 -23.86
C VAL A 309 17.89 -16.44 -25.38
N ASP A 310 18.88 -17.07 -26.01
CA ASP A 310 18.97 -17.21 -27.45
C ASP A 310 18.18 -18.46 -27.92
N ASP A 311 17.61 -18.43 -29.13
CA ASP A 311 16.83 -19.54 -29.71
C ASP A 311 17.66 -20.83 -29.83
N THR A 312 18.97 -20.72 -30.07
CA THR A 312 19.90 -21.87 -30.08
C THR A 312 19.97 -22.53 -28.69
N SER A 313 20.03 -21.72 -27.62
CA SER A 313 20.02 -22.18 -26.23
C SER A 313 18.70 -22.87 -25.87
N LEU A 314 17.57 -22.30 -26.31
CA LEU A 314 16.25 -22.92 -26.13
C LEU A 314 16.16 -24.31 -26.76
N THR A 315 16.74 -24.47 -27.98
CA THR A 315 16.77 -25.76 -28.67
C THR A 315 17.59 -26.81 -27.90
N PHE A 316 18.70 -26.41 -27.26
CA PHE A 316 19.49 -27.30 -26.42
C PHE A 316 18.78 -27.66 -25.10
N LEU A 317 18.16 -26.68 -24.43
CA LEU A 317 17.42 -26.90 -23.19
C LEU A 317 16.20 -27.79 -23.39
N LYS A 318 15.50 -27.68 -24.53
CA LYS A 318 14.43 -28.59 -24.92
C LYS A 318 14.90 -30.04 -25.00
N ARG A 319 16.04 -30.29 -25.70
CA ARG A 319 16.60 -31.65 -25.81
C ARG A 319 16.97 -32.25 -24.44
N LEU A 320 17.22 -31.39 -23.45
CA LEU A 320 17.53 -31.80 -22.08
C LEU A 320 16.29 -31.89 -21.19
N ASN A 321 15.08 -31.64 -21.72
CA ASN A 321 13.80 -31.58 -21.00
C ASN A 321 13.84 -30.62 -19.80
N ILE A 322 14.36 -29.42 -20.00
CA ILE A 322 14.40 -28.36 -19.00
C ILE A 322 13.32 -27.34 -19.33
N LEU A 323 12.47 -27.02 -18.37
CA LEU A 323 11.45 -25.97 -18.47
C LEU A 323 12.13 -24.61 -18.24
N VAL A 324 11.87 -23.66 -19.11
CA VAL A 324 12.50 -22.35 -19.08
C VAL A 324 11.45 -21.26 -18.89
N ILE A 325 11.66 -20.42 -17.88
CA ILE A 325 10.89 -19.21 -17.62
C ILE A 325 11.85 -18.03 -17.74
N LYS A 326 11.58 -17.15 -18.69
CA LYS A 326 12.39 -15.97 -18.94
C LYS A 326 11.77 -14.72 -18.33
N ASP A 327 12.55 -13.64 -18.31
CA ASP A 327 12.12 -12.29 -17.95
C ASP A 327 11.58 -12.16 -16.51
N VAL A 328 12.16 -12.92 -15.57
CA VAL A 328 11.87 -12.77 -14.14
C VAL A 328 12.44 -11.43 -13.66
N GLU A 329 11.63 -10.61 -13.01
CA GLU A 329 12.06 -9.31 -12.50
C GLU A 329 12.98 -9.46 -11.28
N ARG A 330 13.81 -8.44 -11.03
CA ARG A 330 14.79 -8.49 -9.95
C ARG A 330 14.13 -8.62 -8.57
N ASP A 331 13.03 -7.92 -8.35
CA ASP A 331 12.29 -7.96 -7.09
C ASP A 331 11.63 -9.32 -6.85
N GLU A 332 11.24 -9.99 -7.95
CA GLU A 332 10.72 -11.36 -7.90
C GLU A 332 11.77 -12.39 -7.48
N ILE A 333 13.04 -12.17 -7.86
CA ILE A 333 14.12 -13.10 -7.49
C ILE A 333 14.34 -13.17 -5.99
N GLU A 334 14.24 -12.04 -5.29
CA GLU A 334 14.36 -12.01 -3.83
C GLU A 334 13.23 -12.82 -3.18
N PHE A 335 12.00 -12.61 -3.63
CA PHE A 335 10.84 -13.37 -3.17
C PHE A 335 10.98 -14.87 -3.47
N LEU A 336 11.40 -15.22 -4.69
CA LEU A 336 11.63 -16.60 -5.11
C LEU A 336 12.74 -17.27 -4.31
N SER A 337 13.82 -16.56 -4.02
CA SER A 337 14.92 -17.11 -3.23
C SER A 337 14.50 -17.46 -1.80
N LYS A 338 13.66 -16.63 -1.19
CA LYS A 338 13.05 -16.90 0.11
C LYS A 338 12.09 -18.08 0.04
N SER A 339 11.18 -18.09 -0.95
CA SER A 339 10.13 -19.11 -1.09
C SER A 339 10.71 -20.49 -1.36
N LEU A 340 11.58 -20.60 -2.36
CA LEU A 340 12.15 -21.85 -2.82
C LEU A 340 13.39 -22.28 -2.03
N SER A 341 13.87 -21.44 -1.10
CA SER A 341 15.13 -21.65 -0.38
C SER A 341 16.34 -21.87 -1.30
N CYS A 342 16.31 -21.28 -2.49
CA CYS A 342 17.38 -21.36 -3.50
C CYS A 342 18.24 -20.09 -3.50
N LYS A 343 19.48 -20.23 -3.98
CA LYS A 343 20.39 -19.08 -4.10
C LYS A 343 20.53 -18.71 -5.57
N PRO A 344 20.27 -17.43 -5.95
CA PRO A 344 20.48 -16.97 -7.31
C PRO A 344 21.97 -17.07 -7.68
N VAL A 345 22.24 -17.52 -8.89
CA VAL A 345 23.60 -17.78 -9.39
C VAL A 345 23.96 -16.76 -10.46
N ALA A 346 25.04 -16.00 -10.22
CA ALA A 346 25.52 -14.99 -11.14
C ALA A 346 26.54 -15.53 -12.17
N ASP A 347 27.23 -16.63 -11.86
CA ASP A 347 28.22 -17.25 -12.73
C ASP A 347 27.99 -18.74 -12.89
N ILE A 348 28.19 -19.26 -14.10
CA ILE A 348 27.98 -20.67 -14.44
C ILE A 348 28.91 -21.62 -13.68
N GLU A 349 30.11 -21.18 -13.30
CA GLU A 349 31.06 -22.01 -12.54
C GLU A 349 30.54 -22.28 -11.11
N ALA A 350 29.77 -21.35 -10.57
CA ALA A 350 29.16 -21.45 -9.25
C ALA A 350 27.82 -22.23 -9.23
N PHE A 351 27.37 -22.78 -10.38
CA PHE A 351 26.10 -23.49 -10.49
C PHE A 351 26.24 -24.93 -9.97
N THR A 352 25.90 -25.14 -8.70
CA THR A 352 25.96 -26.43 -7.99
C THR A 352 24.58 -26.88 -7.56
N GLU A 353 24.42 -28.19 -7.26
CA GLU A 353 23.14 -28.76 -6.81
C GLU A 353 22.65 -28.16 -5.49
N ASP A 354 23.56 -27.75 -4.59
CA ASP A 354 23.25 -27.16 -3.28
C ASP A 354 22.53 -25.80 -3.38
N LYS A 355 22.60 -25.15 -4.54
CA LYS A 355 21.96 -23.85 -4.77
C LYS A 355 20.57 -23.97 -5.39
N LEU A 356 20.15 -25.18 -5.75
CA LEU A 356 18.86 -25.42 -6.36
C LEU A 356 17.75 -25.45 -5.30
N GLY A 357 16.59 -24.90 -5.68
CA GLY A 357 15.34 -25.04 -4.94
C GLY A 357 14.62 -26.33 -5.32
N TYR A 358 13.67 -26.75 -4.50
CA TYR A 358 12.83 -27.91 -4.75
C TYR A 358 11.35 -27.54 -4.72
N ALA A 359 10.59 -28.09 -5.67
CA ALA A 359 9.13 -28.05 -5.67
C ALA A 359 8.57 -29.38 -6.19
N ASP A 360 7.39 -29.77 -5.72
CA ASP A 360 6.78 -31.02 -6.14
C ASP A 360 6.24 -30.93 -7.57
N LEU A 361 5.67 -29.79 -7.94
CA LEU A 361 5.06 -29.57 -9.24
C LEU A 361 5.33 -28.14 -9.74
N VAL A 362 5.77 -28.03 -10.99
CA VAL A 362 5.81 -26.78 -11.75
C VAL A 362 5.01 -26.99 -13.03
N GLU A 363 3.98 -26.17 -13.22
CA GLU A 363 3.12 -26.26 -14.39
C GLU A 363 2.72 -24.88 -14.93
N GLU A 364 2.54 -24.82 -16.24
CA GLU A 364 1.85 -23.69 -16.89
C GLU A 364 0.36 -23.97 -16.84
N ALA A 365 -0.37 -23.26 -15.97
CA ALA A 365 -1.81 -23.33 -15.86
C ALA A 365 -2.46 -22.24 -16.70
N ASN A 366 -3.55 -22.58 -17.37
CA ASN A 366 -4.41 -21.60 -18.02
C ASN A 366 -5.52 -21.22 -17.04
N HIS A 367 -5.45 -20.00 -16.51
CA HIS A 367 -6.43 -19.48 -15.58
C HIS A 367 -7.23 -18.37 -16.25
N SER A 368 -8.54 -18.60 -16.45
CA SER A 368 -9.47 -17.63 -17.05
C SER A 368 -8.98 -17.01 -18.38
N GLY A 369 -8.35 -17.83 -19.24
CA GLY A 369 -7.83 -17.42 -20.55
C GLY A 369 -6.44 -16.81 -20.54
N ALA A 370 -5.82 -16.64 -19.38
CA ALA A 370 -4.45 -16.18 -19.25
C ALA A 370 -3.53 -17.30 -18.73
N LYS A 371 -2.31 -17.37 -19.26
CA LYS A 371 -1.31 -18.34 -18.84
C LYS A 371 -0.53 -17.80 -17.65
N VAL A 372 -0.36 -18.63 -16.63
CA VAL A 372 0.44 -18.37 -15.44
C VAL A 372 1.26 -19.60 -15.08
N VAL A 373 2.43 -19.42 -14.49
CA VAL A 373 3.22 -20.53 -13.98
C VAL A 373 2.97 -20.68 -12.49
N LYS A 374 2.48 -21.88 -12.10
CA LYS A 374 2.28 -22.27 -10.70
C LYS A 374 3.40 -23.19 -10.25
N ILE A 375 4.01 -22.89 -9.12
CA ILE A 375 5.03 -23.70 -8.45
C ILE A 375 4.42 -24.18 -7.14
N LEU A 376 4.09 -25.45 -7.04
CA LEU A 376 3.38 -26.05 -5.93
C LEU A 376 4.28 -27.02 -5.15
N GLY A 377 3.98 -27.23 -3.86
CA GLY A 377 4.70 -28.19 -3.03
C GLY A 377 6.13 -27.75 -2.69
N VAL A 378 6.29 -26.53 -2.22
CA VAL A 378 7.59 -26.01 -1.78
C VAL A 378 7.98 -26.64 -0.43
N LYS A 379 9.25 -27.01 -0.23
CA LYS A 379 9.75 -27.67 1.00
C LYS A 379 9.52 -26.89 2.30
N ASN A 380 9.44 -25.56 2.24
CA ASN A 380 9.20 -24.70 3.38
C ASN A 380 7.90 -23.91 3.21
N PRO A 381 6.72 -24.57 3.29
CA PRO A 381 5.45 -23.88 3.25
C PRO A 381 5.33 -22.94 4.47
N GLY A 382 4.80 -21.75 4.28
CA GLY A 382 4.57 -20.80 5.37
C GLY A 382 5.58 -19.66 5.49
N ARG A 383 6.60 -19.58 4.64
CA ARG A 383 7.46 -18.38 4.56
C ARG A 383 6.94 -17.32 3.60
N THR A 384 6.26 -17.75 2.56
CA THR A 384 5.71 -16.86 1.53
C THR A 384 4.40 -17.41 0.99
N VAL A 385 3.53 -16.52 0.59
CA VAL A 385 2.20 -16.85 0.06
C VAL A 385 1.97 -16.03 -1.21
N SER A 386 1.33 -16.65 -2.20
CA SER A 386 0.96 -15.97 -3.46
C SER A 386 -0.55 -15.94 -3.63
N ILE A 387 -1.08 -14.77 -3.95
CA ILE A 387 -2.47 -14.55 -4.32
C ILE A 387 -2.52 -14.25 -5.81
N LEU A 388 -3.26 -15.05 -6.56
CA LEU A 388 -3.51 -14.79 -7.98
C LEU A 388 -4.79 -13.96 -8.09
N ALA A 389 -4.65 -12.66 -8.35
CA ALA A 389 -5.74 -11.74 -8.56
C ALA A 389 -6.11 -11.68 -10.04
N THR A 390 -7.38 -11.89 -10.35
CA THR A 390 -7.93 -11.85 -11.71
C THR A 390 -8.96 -10.75 -11.85
N GLY A 391 -9.12 -10.24 -13.05
CA GLY A 391 -10.07 -9.17 -13.32
C GLY A 391 -10.22 -8.89 -14.81
N SER A 392 -11.38 -8.38 -15.19
CA SER A 392 -11.74 -8.11 -16.59
C SER A 392 -10.97 -6.92 -17.19
N ASN A 393 -10.58 -5.96 -16.37
CA ASN A 393 -9.89 -4.74 -16.79
C ASN A 393 -8.74 -4.40 -15.83
N HIS A 394 -7.71 -3.75 -16.35
CA HIS A 394 -6.53 -3.31 -15.59
C HIS A 394 -6.89 -2.39 -14.42
N LEU A 395 -7.84 -1.46 -14.61
CA LEU A 395 -8.31 -0.54 -13.56
C LEU A 395 -8.96 -1.29 -12.38
N VAL A 396 -9.84 -2.25 -12.68
CA VAL A 396 -10.51 -3.08 -11.68
C VAL A 396 -9.50 -3.95 -10.94
N LEU A 397 -8.51 -4.45 -11.66
CA LEU A 397 -7.46 -5.30 -11.11
C LEU A 397 -6.54 -4.54 -10.16
N GLU A 398 -6.17 -3.30 -10.50
CA GLU A 398 -5.38 -2.43 -9.60
C GLU A 398 -6.14 -2.07 -8.33
N GLU A 399 -7.45 -1.83 -8.45
CA GLU A 399 -8.27 -1.54 -7.27
C GLU A 399 -8.48 -2.80 -6.41
N CYS A 400 -8.58 -3.97 -7.04
CA CYS A 400 -8.59 -5.25 -6.34
C CYS A 400 -7.29 -5.48 -5.54
N GLU A 401 -6.12 -5.21 -6.14
CA GLU A 401 -4.83 -5.30 -5.47
C GLU A 401 -4.77 -4.36 -4.25
N ARG A 402 -5.16 -3.09 -4.41
CA ARG A 402 -5.19 -2.10 -3.31
C ARG A 402 -6.12 -2.53 -2.20
N SER A 403 -7.31 -2.99 -2.55
CA SER A 403 -8.29 -3.45 -1.56
C SER A 403 -7.83 -4.70 -0.81
N LEU A 404 -7.19 -5.65 -1.50
CA LEU A 404 -6.56 -6.81 -0.87
C LEU A 404 -5.41 -6.38 0.05
N HIS A 405 -4.58 -5.44 -0.38
CA HIS A 405 -3.50 -4.90 0.44
C HIS A 405 -4.03 -4.29 1.75
N ASP A 406 -5.11 -3.51 1.68
CA ASP A 406 -5.74 -2.93 2.87
C ASP A 406 -6.28 -4.03 3.80
N ALA A 407 -6.97 -5.04 3.25
CA ALA A 407 -7.47 -6.16 4.04
C ALA A 407 -6.32 -6.95 4.72
N LEU A 408 -5.21 -7.18 4.01
CA LEU A 408 -4.03 -7.83 4.58
C LEU A 408 -3.39 -6.99 5.69
N CYS A 409 -3.29 -5.67 5.52
CA CYS A 409 -2.80 -4.75 6.53
C CYS A 409 -3.68 -4.78 7.79
N VAL A 410 -5.01 -4.76 7.61
CA VAL A 410 -5.97 -4.83 8.70
C VAL A 410 -5.79 -6.13 9.52
N VAL A 411 -5.67 -7.28 8.86
CA VAL A 411 -5.43 -8.56 9.55
C VAL A 411 -4.06 -8.59 10.23
N ARG A 412 -3.01 -8.04 9.59
CA ARG A 412 -1.67 -7.87 10.20
C ARG A 412 -1.76 -7.05 11.50
N CYS A 413 -2.52 -5.96 11.47
CA CYS A 413 -2.71 -5.11 12.63
C CYS A 413 -3.42 -5.84 13.78
N LEU A 414 -4.35 -6.73 13.48
CA LEU A 414 -4.99 -7.60 14.47
C LEU A 414 -4.02 -8.63 15.07
N VAL A 415 -3.09 -9.15 14.27
CA VAL A 415 -2.02 -10.01 14.79
C VAL A 415 -1.11 -9.25 15.75
N LYS A 416 -0.80 -7.98 15.42
CA LYS A 416 0.06 -7.11 16.24
C LYS A 416 -0.61 -6.65 17.52
N LYS A 417 -1.88 -6.20 17.45
CA LYS A 417 -2.61 -5.55 18.55
C LYS A 417 -3.96 -6.21 18.83
N ARG A 418 -4.09 -7.38 19.07
CA ARG A 418 -5.26 -8.23 19.41
C ARG A 418 -6.45 -7.54 20.08
N ALA A 419 -6.85 -6.38 19.54
CA ALA A 419 -7.92 -5.55 20.06
C ALA A 419 -8.77 -4.97 18.94
N LEU A 420 -10.09 -4.93 19.14
CA LEU A 420 -11.08 -4.37 18.23
C LEU A 420 -11.92 -3.30 18.93
N ILE A 421 -12.35 -2.31 18.15
CA ILE A 421 -13.25 -1.26 18.57
C ILE A 421 -14.42 -1.19 17.59
N VAL A 422 -15.59 -0.81 18.05
CA VAL A 422 -16.78 -0.63 17.22
C VAL A 422 -16.58 0.58 16.30
N GLY A 423 -17.03 0.48 15.04
CA GLY A 423 -16.90 1.54 14.04
C GLY A 423 -18.07 2.52 13.99
N GLY A 424 -18.20 3.21 12.83
CA GLY A 424 -19.33 4.13 12.59
C GLY A 424 -19.28 5.45 13.36
N GLY A 425 -18.09 5.91 13.74
CA GLY A 425 -17.93 7.16 14.53
C GLY A 425 -18.21 7.02 16.02
N ALA A 426 -18.45 5.80 16.52
CA ALA A 426 -18.70 5.54 17.94
C ALA A 426 -17.49 5.88 18.83
N PRO A 427 -16.25 5.47 18.51
CA PRO A 427 -15.10 5.77 19.36
C PRO A 427 -14.80 7.27 19.39
N GLU A 428 -14.91 7.96 18.26
CA GLU A 428 -14.63 9.39 18.16
C GLU A 428 -15.58 10.20 19.05
N ILE A 429 -16.87 9.91 19.03
CA ILE A 429 -17.85 10.59 19.89
C ILE A 429 -17.68 10.21 21.36
N HIS A 430 -17.41 8.93 21.65
CA HIS A 430 -17.21 8.50 23.04
C HIS A 430 -15.99 9.19 23.66
N VAL A 431 -14.88 9.21 22.93
CA VAL A 431 -13.64 9.89 23.37
C VAL A 431 -13.85 11.41 23.45
N SER A 432 -14.53 12.02 22.46
CA SER A 432 -14.89 13.44 22.49
C SER A 432 -15.64 13.79 23.79
N ARG A 433 -16.63 13.00 24.14
CA ARG A 433 -17.39 13.20 25.38
C ARG A 433 -16.53 13.08 26.64
N LEU A 434 -15.70 12.03 26.75
CA LEU A 434 -14.81 11.83 27.90
C LEU A 434 -13.76 12.94 28.02
N LEU A 435 -13.20 13.37 26.89
CA LEU A 435 -12.28 14.52 26.88
C LEU A 435 -12.96 15.82 27.27
N SER A 436 -14.21 16.07 26.84
CA SER A 436 -14.98 17.23 27.27
C SER A 436 -15.24 17.21 28.79
N GLN A 437 -15.58 16.06 29.33
CA GLN A 437 -15.73 15.91 30.79
C GLN A 437 -14.40 16.16 31.52
N TYR A 438 -13.29 15.65 30.98
CA TYR A 438 -11.96 15.90 31.52
C TYR A 438 -11.56 17.38 31.41
N ALA A 439 -11.89 18.05 30.32
CA ALA A 439 -11.64 19.47 30.09
C ALA A 439 -12.29 20.34 31.19
N HIS A 440 -13.50 19.98 31.66
CA HIS A 440 -14.14 20.68 32.77
C HIS A 440 -13.42 20.54 34.11
N SER A 441 -12.58 19.51 34.30
CA SER A 441 -11.75 19.34 35.47
C SER A 441 -10.44 20.16 35.43
N LEU A 442 -10.02 20.56 34.21
CA LEU A 442 -8.81 21.36 33.99
C LEU A 442 -9.08 22.86 34.23
N LYS A 443 -8.02 23.58 34.60
CA LYS A 443 -8.11 25.04 34.85
C LYS A 443 -7.26 25.77 33.80
N GLY A 444 -7.72 26.96 33.38
CA GLY A 444 -6.95 27.83 32.52
C GLY A 444 -7.07 27.55 31.03
N MET A 445 -6.01 27.85 30.27
CA MET A 445 -6.02 27.77 28.80
C MET A 445 -6.06 26.32 28.26
N GLU A 446 -5.53 25.37 29.02
CA GLU A 446 -5.53 23.95 28.64
C GLU A 446 -6.95 23.40 28.49
N ALA A 447 -7.89 23.80 29.32
CA ALA A 447 -9.30 23.40 29.24
C ALA A 447 -9.91 23.73 27.87
N TYR A 448 -9.66 24.94 27.37
CA TYR A 448 -10.14 25.35 26.05
C TYR A 448 -9.51 24.52 24.91
N CYS A 449 -8.22 24.17 25.04
CA CYS A 449 -7.54 23.34 24.06
C CYS A 449 -8.09 21.92 24.03
N PHE A 450 -8.34 21.32 25.20
CA PHE A 450 -8.94 19.99 25.31
C PHE A 450 -10.36 19.96 24.75
N GLN A 451 -11.16 20.99 25.02
CA GLN A 451 -12.51 21.10 24.46
C GLN A 451 -12.46 21.22 22.94
N ALA A 452 -11.56 22.04 22.38
CA ALA A 452 -11.40 22.22 20.95
C ALA A 452 -10.90 20.94 20.26
N TYR A 453 -10.07 20.15 20.94
CA TYR A 453 -9.64 18.83 20.47
C TYR A 453 -10.82 17.84 20.44
N ALA A 454 -11.63 17.80 21.50
CA ALA A 454 -12.83 16.98 21.58
C ALA A 454 -13.83 17.31 20.46
N ASP A 455 -14.08 18.59 20.22
CA ASP A 455 -14.96 19.05 19.14
C ASP A 455 -14.41 18.67 17.76
N ALA A 456 -13.07 18.71 17.57
CA ALA A 456 -12.44 18.33 16.31
C ALA A 456 -12.57 16.83 15.99
N LEU A 457 -12.65 15.94 16.98
CA LEU A 457 -12.88 14.50 16.76
C LEU A 457 -14.25 14.21 16.13
N GLU A 458 -15.24 15.04 16.39
CA GLU A 458 -16.60 14.85 15.87
C GLU A 458 -16.73 15.12 14.36
N VAL A 459 -15.65 15.57 13.69
CA VAL A 459 -15.66 15.74 12.25
C VAL A 459 -15.89 14.42 11.52
N ILE A 460 -15.37 13.29 12.04
CA ILE A 460 -15.51 11.97 11.41
C ILE A 460 -16.96 11.51 11.34
N PRO A 461 -17.71 11.42 12.45
CA PRO A 461 -19.14 11.08 12.39
C PRO A 461 -19.96 12.11 11.61
N THR A 462 -19.62 13.41 11.71
CA THR A 462 -20.28 14.44 10.91
C THR A 462 -20.12 14.19 9.41
N THR A 463 -18.90 13.91 8.97
CA THR A 463 -18.59 13.63 7.55
C THR A 463 -19.24 12.32 7.07
N LEU A 464 -19.26 11.29 7.91
CA LEU A 464 -19.97 10.04 7.60
C LEU A 464 -21.47 10.26 7.38
N ALA A 465 -22.10 11.11 8.22
CA ALA A 465 -23.50 11.47 8.07
C ALA A 465 -23.75 12.29 6.79
N GLU A 466 -22.90 13.27 6.50
CA GLU A 466 -22.97 14.08 5.27
C GLU A 466 -22.86 13.21 4.01
N ASN A 467 -21.86 12.34 3.93
CA ASN A 467 -21.64 11.44 2.78
C ASN A 467 -22.77 10.41 2.63
N ALA A 468 -23.45 10.06 3.73
CA ALA A 468 -24.63 9.21 3.70
C ALA A 468 -25.91 9.94 3.24
N GLY A 469 -25.88 11.26 3.09
CA GLY A 469 -27.04 12.08 2.77
C GLY A 469 -28.02 12.27 3.94
N LEU A 470 -27.51 12.16 5.16
CA LEU A 470 -28.29 12.31 6.40
C LEU A 470 -28.08 13.71 6.99
N ASN A 471 -28.98 14.15 7.89
CA ASN A 471 -28.76 15.41 8.58
C ASN A 471 -27.68 15.24 9.67
N PRO A 472 -26.48 15.82 9.49
CA PRO A 472 -25.36 15.59 10.38
C PRO A 472 -25.60 16.11 11.80
N ILE A 473 -26.30 17.25 11.93
CA ILE A 473 -26.55 17.89 13.23
C ILE A 473 -27.44 17.01 14.10
N SER A 474 -28.55 16.52 13.56
CA SER A 474 -29.47 15.68 14.31
C SER A 474 -28.84 14.36 14.74
N ILE A 475 -28.05 13.74 13.85
CA ILE A 475 -27.41 12.45 14.12
C ILE A 475 -26.31 12.57 15.17
N VAL A 476 -25.43 13.57 15.05
CA VAL A 476 -24.36 13.77 16.02
C VAL A 476 -24.94 14.10 17.41
N THR A 477 -26.02 14.91 17.47
CA THR A 477 -26.71 15.21 18.73
C THR A 477 -27.34 13.96 19.35
N GLU A 478 -27.97 13.13 18.53
CA GLU A 478 -28.54 11.85 19.01
C GLU A 478 -27.47 10.89 19.50
N LEU A 479 -26.33 10.80 18.78
CA LEU A 479 -25.18 10.00 19.21
C LEU A 479 -24.61 10.48 20.55
N ARG A 480 -24.42 11.78 20.71
CA ARG A 480 -24.00 12.37 22.01
C ARG A 480 -24.93 11.97 23.12
N ASN A 481 -26.25 12.03 22.91
CA ASN A 481 -27.26 11.65 23.91
C ASN A 481 -27.18 10.16 24.27
N ARG A 482 -27.05 9.26 23.27
CA ARG A 482 -26.93 7.82 23.54
C ARG A 482 -25.65 7.46 24.29
N HIS A 483 -24.52 8.05 23.87
CA HIS A 483 -23.26 7.88 24.59
C HIS A 483 -23.35 8.48 26.03
N ALA A 484 -24.15 9.52 26.24
CA ALA A 484 -24.44 10.06 27.58
C ALA A 484 -25.22 9.08 28.45
N LEU A 485 -26.12 8.32 27.87
CA LEU A 485 -26.88 7.26 28.55
C LEU A 485 -26.06 6.00 28.83
N GLY A 486 -24.80 5.92 28.32
CA GLY A 486 -23.88 4.80 28.56
C GLY A 486 -23.80 3.77 27.44
N GLU A 487 -24.46 3.98 26.30
CA GLU A 487 -24.35 3.11 25.11
C GLU A 487 -23.00 3.34 24.42
N ARG A 488 -21.97 2.57 24.78
CA ARG A 488 -20.62 2.72 24.23
C ARG A 488 -20.50 2.33 22.74
N ASN A 489 -21.40 1.46 22.27
CA ASN A 489 -21.33 0.86 20.93
C ASN A 489 -22.27 1.52 19.91
N ALA A 490 -22.91 2.64 20.27
CA ALA A 490 -23.79 3.36 19.35
C ALA A 490 -22.98 4.05 18.24
N GLY A 491 -23.24 3.73 16.98
CA GLY A 491 -22.57 4.31 15.82
C GLY A 491 -23.53 4.54 14.66
N ILE A 492 -23.08 5.24 13.63
CA ILE A 492 -23.87 5.58 12.45
C ILE A 492 -23.99 4.36 11.52
N ASN A 493 -25.22 3.95 11.20
CA ASN A 493 -25.49 2.93 10.21
C ASN A 493 -25.80 3.56 8.86
N VAL A 494 -24.80 3.58 7.99
CA VAL A 494 -24.89 4.18 6.65
C VAL A 494 -25.73 3.34 5.67
N ARG A 495 -25.93 2.05 5.92
CA ARG A 495 -26.63 1.12 4.99
C ARG A 495 -28.15 1.13 5.15
N LYS A 496 -28.67 1.24 6.37
CA LYS A 496 -30.10 1.25 6.66
C LYS A 496 -30.62 2.67 6.76
N VAL A 497 -30.93 3.30 5.63
CA VAL A 497 -31.43 4.69 5.53
C VAL A 497 -32.87 4.86 6.06
N ARG A 498 -33.60 3.78 6.43
CA ARG A 498 -34.99 3.85 6.90
C ARG A 498 -35.15 3.30 8.32
N ARG A 499 -35.34 4.16 9.31
CA ARG A 499 -35.91 3.95 10.68
C ARG A 499 -35.02 3.51 11.84
N SER A 500 -33.79 3.10 11.69
CA SER A 500 -32.87 3.01 12.83
C SER A 500 -31.49 3.48 12.41
N PHE A 501 -31.22 4.74 12.67
CA PHE A 501 -29.94 5.40 12.31
C PHE A 501 -28.76 4.91 13.15
N LEU A 502 -29.02 4.14 14.17
CA LEU A 502 -28.06 3.73 15.18
C LEU A 502 -28.20 2.24 15.47
N MET A 503 -27.10 1.52 15.43
CA MET A 503 -27.03 0.10 15.78
C MET A 503 -26.14 -0.13 16.97
N SER A 504 -26.54 -1.08 17.83
CA SER A 504 -25.68 -1.64 18.89
C SER A 504 -24.60 -2.58 18.33
N ASP A 505 -24.75 -3.04 17.07
CA ASP A 505 -23.82 -3.96 16.40
C ASP A 505 -23.27 -3.33 15.13
N VAL A 506 -22.60 -2.19 15.24
CA VAL A 506 -21.92 -1.56 14.12
C VAL A 506 -20.59 -2.26 13.84
N LEU A 507 -20.39 -2.54 12.57
CA LEU A 507 -19.16 -3.03 11.96
C LEU A 507 -17.90 -2.61 12.72
N MET A 508 -17.12 -3.61 13.13
CA MET A 508 -15.86 -3.39 13.82
C MET A 508 -14.88 -2.63 12.93
N LEU A 509 -14.50 -1.43 13.32
CA LEU A 509 -13.42 -0.69 12.72
C LEU A 509 -12.15 -0.94 13.53
N ILE A 510 -11.08 -1.31 12.85
CA ILE A 510 -9.80 -1.47 13.51
C ILE A 510 -9.20 -0.10 13.72
N LEU A 511 -9.21 0.36 14.95
CA LEU A 511 -8.57 1.62 15.32
C LEU A 511 -7.09 1.39 15.65
N VAL A 512 -6.33 0.96 14.64
CA VAL A 512 -4.86 0.87 14.73
C VAL A 512 -4.24 2.26 14.61
N CYS A 513 -4.97 3.22 14.05
CA CYS A 513 -4.47 4.53 13.67
C CYS A 513 -3.93 5.38 14.82
N PHE A 514 -4.48 5.25 16.04
CA PHE A 514 -4.03 6.06 17.18
C PHE A 514 -2.98 5.39 18.06
N ALA A 515 -2.80 4.10 17.96
CA ALA A 515 -1.94 3.34 18.84
C ALA A 515 -0.64 2.85 18.20
N GLY A 516 -0.28 3.32 17.00
CA GLY A 516 0.99 3.04 16.29
C GLY A 516 2.24 3.66 16.92
N VAL A 517 2.11 4.25 18.11
CA VAL A 517 3.26 4.76 18.88
C VAL A 517 3.61 3.74 19.95
N ASP A 518 4.63 2.94 19.68
CA ASP A 518 5.32 2.17 20.70
C ASP A 518 5.92 3.17 21.71
N LEU A 519 5.26 3.33 22.85
CA LEU A 519 5.76 4.09 24.01
C LEU A 519 7.01 3.45 24.64
N GLU A 520 7.44 2.28 24.16
CA GLU A 520 8.56 1.52 24.73
C GLU A 520 9.93 1.89 24.15
N HIS A 521 10.02 2.71 23.09
CA HIS A 521 11.32 3.18 22.59
C HIS A 521 11.42 4.70 22.54
N PRO A 522 12.14 5.33 23.49
CA PRO A 522 12.29 6.80 23.58
C PRO A 522 13.12 7.44 22.44
N GLY A 523 13.48 6.70 21.39
CA GLY A 523 14.33 7.16 20.31
C GLY A 523 13.75 7.19 18.89
N ARG A 524 12.57 6.64 18.62
CA ARG A 524 12.03 6.58 17.25
C ARG A 524 10.57 6.95 17.14
N ARG A 525 10.36 8.14 16.57
CA ARG A 525 9.15 8.68 15.92
C ARG A 525 8.03 9.14 16.86
N ARG A 526 8.04 10.44 17.15
CA ARG A 526 6.86 11.18 17.62
C ARG A 526 5.69 10.96 16.65
N CYS A 527 4.50 10.84 17.19
CA CYS A 527 3.25 10.62 16.44
C CYS A 527 3.22 11.50 15.19
N ALA A 528 2.99 10.93 14.01
CA ALA A 528 3.02 11.66 12.74
C ALA A 528 2.07 12.87 12.76
N THR A 529 0.89 12.74 13.40
CA THR A 529 -0.05 13.85 13.63
C THR A 529 0.54 14.96 14.50
N THR A 530 1.24 14.61 15.58
CA THR A 530 1.87 15.58 16.48
C THR A 530 3.10 16.23 15.84
N ALA A 531 3.86 15.47 15.04
CA ALA A 531 4.98 16.00 14.27
C ALA A 531 4.50 16.97 13.17
N CYS A 532 3.35 16.70 12.56
CA CYS A 532 2.72 17.57 11.57
C CYS A 532 2.25 18.88 12.24
N ILE A 533 1.61 18.80 13.41
CA ILE A 533 1.19 19.98 14.17
C ILE A 533 2.41 20.81 14.58
N ASN A 534 3.48 20.18 15.13
CA ASN A 534 4.69 20.91 15.54
C ASN A 534 5.52 21.50 14.39
N LYS A 535 5.41 20.96 13.16
CA LYS A 535 6.12 21.50 11.99
C LYS A 535 5.29 22.51 11.18
N CYS A 536 3.98 22.52 11.32
CA CYS A 536 3.12 23.55 10.72
C CYS A 536 3.11 24.85 11.55
N TYR A 537 3.57 24.82 12.77
CA TYR A 537 3.83 25.99 13.63
C TYR A 537 5.26 26.50 13.45
#